data_eb6819af8a4b30d4ad626458bc994bb9
#
_entry.id   eb6819af8a4b30d4ad626458bc994bb9
#
_cell.length_a   1.000
_cell.length_b   1.000
_cell.length_c   1.000
_cell.angle_alpha   90.00
_cell.angle_beta   90.00
_cell.angle_gamma   90.00
#
_symmetry.space_group_name_H-M   'P 1'
#
loop_
_entity.id
_entity.type
_entity.pdbx_description
1 polymer ?
#
loop_
_entity_poly.entity_id
_entity_poly.type
_entity_poly.pdbx_seq_one_letter_code
_entity_poly.pdbx_strand_id
1 'polypeptide(L)'
;MNYTLNDIQYMASVSNAENITLHWEASGYGATSEHYHINILGDGTIYSDYDNLDVRCSHTWHRNTGNIGISLACCADASVWEDSRVDFGTYPPTDQQVETMAQVVAAICKGKGWEPTVDRVKTHAEWADIDGYGIHDDDPDMRWDLLKLPQEEGNGGDIIRGKANWYLARY
;
A
#
# COMPACT_ATOMS: atom_id res chain seq x y z
N MET A 1 12.74 -11.26 4.39
CA MET A 1 14.01 -10.53 4.61
C MET A 1 13.73 -9.06 4.81
N ASN A 2 14.55 -8.38 5.64
CA ASN A 2 14.42 -6.93 5.82
C ASN A 2 15.18 -6.18 4.72
N TYR A 3 14.59 -5.12 4.21
CA TYR A 3 15.13 -4.31 3.14
C TYR A 3 15.28 -2.84 3.55
N THR A 4 16.22 -2.14 2.92
CA THR A 4 16.35 -0.69 3.01
C THR A 4 15.64 0.01 1.86
N LEU A 5 15.43 1.31 1.95
CA LEU A 5 14.86 2.10 0.85
C LEU A 5 15.75 2.05 -0.41
N ASN A 6 17.08 1.95 -0.25
CA ASN A 6 18.00 1.80 -1.37
C ASN A 6 17.83 0.45 -2.08
N ASP A 7 17.59 -0.63 -1.32
CA ASP A 7 17.30 -1.94 -1.89
C ASP A 7 16.00 -1.91 -2.70
N ILE A 8 14.95 -1.30 -2.13
CA ILE A 8 13.65 -1.13 -2.82
C ILE A 8 13.81 -0.29 -4.10
N GLN A 9 14.56 0.80 -4.06
CA GLN A 9 14.84 1.62 -5.24
C GLN A 9 15.56 0.81 -6.33
N TYR A 10 16.56 0.01 -5.94
CA TYR A 10 17.26 -0.85 -6.88
C TYR A 10 16.34 -1.92 -7.50
N MET A 11 15.57 -2.63 -6.67
CA MET A 11 14.61 -3.62 -7.15
C MET A 11 13.61 -2.99 -8.13
N ALA A 12 13.14 -1.78 -7.85
CA ALA A 12 12.25 -1.05 -8.74
C ALA A 12 12.92 -0.67 -10.07
N SER A 13 14.20 -0.27 -10.04
CA SER A 13 14.92 0.16 -11.25
C SER A 13 15.10 -0.94 -12.29
N VAL A 14 15.08 -2.20 -11.86
CA VAL A 14 15.24 -3.38 -12.74
C VAL A 14 13.93 -4.12 -13.01
N SER A 15 12.84 -3.71 -12.37
CA SER A 15 11.51 -4.32 -12.49
C SER A 15 10.76 -3.84 -13.73
N ASN A 16 9.90 -4.70 -14.29
CA ASN A 16 8.97 -4.38 -15.37
C ASN A 16 7.59 -3.94 -14.86
N ALA A 17 7.40 -3.80 -13.55
CA ALA A 17 6.13 -3.37 -12.97
C ALA A 17 5.70 -1.99 -13.51
N GLU A 18 4.39 -1.79 -13.61
CA GLU A 18 3.76 -0.59 -14.18
C GLU A 18 2.99 0.24 -13.16
N ASN A 19 2.58 -0.40 -12.05
CA ASN A 19 1.72 0.21 -11.02
C ASN A 19 2.13 -0.23 -9.62
N ILE A 20 1.63 0.52 -8.64
CA ILE A 20 1.70 0.23 -7.21
C ILE A 20 0.27 0.19 -6.67
N THR A 21 -0.06 -0.82 -5.87
CA THR A 21 -1.29 -0.85 -5.07
C THR A 21 -0.97 -0.88 -3.58
N LEU A 22 -1.63 0.00 -2.84
CA LEU A 22 -1.49 0.18 -1.41
C LEU A 22 -2.58 -0.58 -0.66
N HIS A 23 -2.16 -1.32 0.38
CA HIS A 23 -3.03 -2.15 1.19
C HIS A 23 -2.78 -1.97 2.69
N TRP A 24 -3.74 -2.37 3.50
CA TRP A 24 -3.47 -2.92 4.83
C TRP A 24 -3.91 -4.39 4.87
N GLU A 25 -3.28 -5.18 5.72
CA GLU A 25 -3.39 -6.64 5.67
C GLU A 25 -4.54 -7.21 6.52
N ALA A 26 -5.22 -6.38 7.31
CA ALA A 26 -6.14 -6.83 8.36
C ALA A 26 -5.46 -7.79 9.35
N SER A 27 -4.32 -7.39 9.87
CA SER A 27 -3.44 -8.19 10.74
C SER A 27 -2.94 -7.39 11.95
N GLY A 28 -2.21 -8.05 12.84
CA GLY A 28 -1.41 -7.40 13.88
C GLY A 28 -0.08 -6.87 13.32
N TYR A 29 0.60 -6.01 14.09
CA TYR A 29 1.79 -5.25 13.66
C TYR A 29 3.01 -6.06 13.24
N GLY A 30 3.10 -7.33 13.60
CA GLY A 30 4.23 -8.20 13.26
C GLY A 30 3.95 -9.19 12.13
N ALA A 31 2.79 -9.12 11.50
CA ALA A 31 2.41 -10.06 10.45
C ALA A 31 3.09 -9.73 9.12
N THR A 32 3.39 -10.78 8.34
CA THR A 32 3.86 -10.69 6.96
C THR A 32 3.07 -11.67 6.10
N SER A 33 2.89 -11.35 4.83
CA SER A 33 2.17 -12.19 3.89
C SER A 33 2.88 -12.22 2.54
N GLU A 34 3.00 -13.41 1.97
CA GLU A 34 3.50 -13.63 0.62
C GLU A 34 2.58 -13.10 -0.49
N HIS A 35 1.37 -12.65 -0.13
CA HIS A 35 0.44 -12.03 -1.07
C HIS A 35 0.85 -10.60 -1.47
N TYR A 36 1.81 -10.00 -0.75
CA TYR A 36 2.31 -8.66 -1.05
C TYR A 36 3.81 -8.70 -1.34
N HIS A 37 4.27 -7.84 -2.25
CA HIS A 37 5.70 -7.70 -2.54
C HIS A 37 6.45 -7.09 -1.36
N ILE A 38 5.82 -6.14 -0.67
CA ILE A 38 6.41 -5.40 0.45
C ILE A 38 5.41 -5.36 1.60
N ASN A 39 5.85 -5.79 2.76
CA ASN A 39 5.12 -5.70 4.03
C ASN A 39 5.81 -4.66 4.92
N ILE A 40 5.05 -3.74 5.51
CA ILE A 40 5.55 -2.73 6.43
C ILE A 40 5.01 -3.03 7.81
N LEU A 41 5.90 -3.42 8.72
CA LEU A 41 5.56 -3.80 10.10
C LEU A 41 5.20 -2.56 10.94
N GLY A 42 4.60 -2.77 12.11
CA GLY A 42 4.15 -1.69 12.99
C GLY A 42 5.21 -0.68 13.38
N ASP A 43 6.48 -1.08 13.45
CA ASP A 43 7.64 -0.23 13.74
C ASP A 43 8.27 0.41 12.48
N GLY A 44 7.67 0.21 11.31
CA GLY A 44 8.18 0.70 10.03
C GLY A 44 9.22 -0.19 9.37
N THR A 45 9.51 -1.38 9.90
CA THR A 45 10.40 -2.35 9.24
C THR A 45 9.83 -2.73 7.87
N ILE A 46 10.66 -2.65 6.84
CA ILE A 46 10.33 -3.07 5.47
C ILE A 46 10.72 -4.53 5.30
N TYR A 47 9.75 -5.38 5.08
CA TYR A 47 9.95 -6.82 4.90
C TYR A 47 9.44 -7.30 3.55
N SER A 48 10.14 -8.23 2.92
CA SER A 48 9.68 -8.95 1.75
C SER A 48 10.14 -10.41 1.77
N ASP A 49 9.33 -11.29 1.23
CA ASP A 49 9.69 -12.68 0.93
C ASP A 49 10.45 -12.79 -0.40
N TYR A 50 10.45 -11.73 -1.20
CA TYR A 50 10.96 -11.70 -2.57
C TYR A 50 12.19 -10.79 -2.69
N ASP A 51 13.08 -11.13 -3.61
CA ASP A 51 14.26 -10.35 -4.00
C ASP A 51 14.05 -9.54 -5.29
N ASN A 52 12.85 -9.59 -5.86
CA ASN A 52 12.46 -8.82 -7.05
C ASN A 52 10.97 -8.45 -7.00
N LEU A 53 10.58 -7.43 -7.77
CA LEU A 53 9.21 -6.91 -7.81
C LEU A 53 8.39 -7.39 -9.03
N ASP A 54 8.93 -8.31 -9.83
CA ASP A 54 8.24 -8.88 -10.99
C ASP A 54 7.49 -10.18 -10.67
N VAL A 55 7.59 -10.67 -9.43
CA VAL A 55 6.80 -11.79 -8.94
C VAL A 55 5.32 -11.41 -9.00
N ARG A 56 4.48 -12.34 -9.43
CA ARG A 56 3.03 -12.11 -9.43
C ARG A 56 2.43 -12.49 -8.08
N CYS A 57 2.22 -11.49 -7.23
CA CYS A 57 1.52 -11.65 -5.95
C CYS A 57 0.00 -11.50 -6.11
N SER A 58 -0.78 -12.21 -5.29
CA SER A 58 -2.25 -12.19 -5.34
C SER A 58 -2.81 -11.19 -4.32
N HIS A 59 -2.86 -9.90 -4.68
CA HIS A 59 -3.29 -8.83 -3.78
C HIS A 59 -4.44 -7.95 -4.31
N THR A 60 -4.68 -7.94 -5.62
CA THR A 60 -5.73 -7.11 -6.22
C THR A 60 -6.41 -7.85 -7.36
N TRP A 61 -7.72 -8.07 -7.24
CA TRP A 61 -8.51 -8.85 -8.20
C TRP A 61 -8.35 -8.30 -9.63
N HIS A 62 -7.98 -9.19 -10.57
CA HIS A 62 -7.69 -8.89 -11.98
C HIS A 62 -6.57 -7.86 -12.23
N ARG A 63 -5.83 -7.41 -11.20
CA ARG A 63 -4.80 -6.37 -11.29
C ARG A 63 -3.44 -6.80 -10.74
N ASN A 64 -3.16 -8.11 -10.66
CA ASN A 64 -1.93 -8.62 -10.04
C ASN A 64 -0.68 -8.55 -10.93
N THR A 65 -0.84 -8.63 -12.27
CA THR A 65 0.29 -8.64 -13.18
C THR A 65 0.87 -7.22 -13.35
N GLY A 66 2.18 -7.09 -13.16
CA GLY A 66 2.88 -5.80 -13.28
C GLY A 66 2.47 -4.77 -12.22
N ASN A 67 1.95 -5.23 -11.08
CA ASN A 67 1.41 -4.37 -10.03
C ASN A 67 2.06 -4.72 -8.68
N ILE A 68 2.83 -3.79 -8.12
CA ILE A 68 3.53 -3.96 -6.85
C ILE A 68 2.56 -3.76 -5.71
N GLY A 69 2.27 -4.81 -4.95
CA GLY A 69 1.48 -4.71 -3.72
C GLY A 69 2.34 -4.33 -2.52
N ILE A 70 1.98 -3.25 -1.84
CA ILE A 70 2.59 -2.81 -0.58
C ILE A 70 1.52 -2.85 0.51
N SER A 71 1.78 -3.55 1.60
CA SER A 71 0.82 -3.69 2.70
C SER A 71 1.36 -3.19 4.03
N LEU A 72 0.47 -2.59 4.83
CA LEU A 72 0.70 -2.30 6.24
C LEU A 72 0.20 -3.47 7.09
N ALA A 73 1.04 -3.99 7.97
CA ALA A 73 0.66 -4.98 8.98
C ALA A 73 -0.15 -4.29 10.10
N CYS A 74 -1.45 -4.17 9.92
CA CYS A 74 -2.35 -3.47 10.84
C CYS A 74 -3.82 -3.86 10.59
N CYS A 75 -4.74 -3.27 11.34
CA CYS A 75 -6.18 -3.35 11.12
C CYS A 75 -6.81 -4.75 11.31
N ALA A 76 -6.25 -5.61 12.18
CA ALA A 76 -6.73 -6.98 12.41
C ALA A 76 -8.22 -7.08 12.74
N ASP A 77 -8.76 -6.10 13.47
CA ASP A 77 -10.13 -6.04 13.94
C ASP A 77 -10.83 -4.74 13.55
N ALA A 78 -10.39 -4.12 12.47
CA ALA A 78 -11.00 -2.89 11.95
C ALA A 78 -12.40 -3.16 11.38
N SER A 79 -13.24 -2.15 11.41
CA SER A 79 -14.58 -2.14 10.83
C SER A 79 -14.73 -0.95 9.89
N VAL A 80 -15.39 -1.17 8.76
CA VAL A 80 -15.72 -0.13 7.78
C VAL A 80 -17.20 -0.19 7.46
N TRP A 81 -17.83 0.96 7.31
CA TRP A 81 -19.25 1.10 6.99
C TRP A 81 -19.43 1.72 5.59
N GLU A 82 -20.60 1.49 5.01
CA GLU A 82 -20.96 2.02 3.67
C GLU A 82 -20.85 3.55 3.56
N ASP A 83 -21.03 4.27 4.69
CA ASP A 83 -20.81 5.72 4.77
C ASP A 83 -19.34 6.14 4.84
N SER A 84 -18.44 5.21 4.60
CA SER A 84 -16.98 5.42 4.66
C SER A 84 -16.41 5.72 6.05
N ARG A 85 -17.15 5.46 7.12
CA ARG A 85 -16.57 5.48 8.47
C ARG A 85 -15.66 4.28 8.65
N VAL A 86 -14.56 4.49 9.34
CA VAL A 86 -13.58 3.46 9.69
C VAL A 86 -13.32 3.49 11.19
N ASP A 87 -13.49 2.34 11.84
CA ASP A 87 -12.91 2.07 13.14
C ASP A 87 -11.69 1.17 12.91
N PHE A 88 -10.51 1.67 13.21
CA PHE A 88 -9.26 0.96 12.95
C PHE A 88 -8.99 -0.18 13.94
N GLY A 89 -9.81 -0.34 14.97
CA GLY A 89 -9.68 -1.41 15.95
C GLY A 89 -8.44 -1.28 16.85
N THR A 90 -7.94 -2.42 17.30
CA THR A 90 -6.80 -2.52 18.24
C THR A 90 -5.44 -2.20 17.59
N TYR A 91 -5.33 -2.39 16.28
CA TYR A 91 -4.07 -2.23 15.53
C TYR A 91 -4.21 -1.16 14.43
N PRO A 92 -4.46 0.12 14.77
CA PRO A 92 -4.54 1.17 13.75
C PRO A 92 -3.19 1.33 13.03
N PRO A 93 -3.17 1.79 11.77
CA PRO A 93 -1.92 2.16 11.11
C PRO A 93 -1.10 3.11 11.98
N THR A 94 0.17 2.77 12.24
CA THR A 94 1.05 3.64 13.03
C THR A 94 1.60 4.79 12.20
N ASP A 95 2.02 5.87 12.84
CA ASP A 95 2.70 6.99 12.17
C ASP A 95 3.92 6.50 11.40
N GLN A 96 4.69 5.60 12.03
CA GLN A 96 5.88 5.02 11.39
C GLN A 96 5.54 4.21 10.14
N GLN A 97 4.46 3.44 10.16
CA GLN A 97 4.00 2.69 8.98
C GLN A 97 3.61 3.62 7.84
N VAL A 98 2.84 4.66 8.13
CA VAL A 98 2.38 5.62 7.11
C VAL A 98 3.55 6.36 6.48
N GLU A 99 4.50 6.84 7.29
CA GLU A 99 5.71 7.49 6.78
C GLU A 99 6.57 6.52 5.96
N THR A 100 6.79 5.29 6.44
CA THR A 100 7.56 4.28 5.70
C THR A 100 6.90 3.90 4.39
N MET A 101 5.56 3.74 4.34
CA MET A 101 4.86 3.46 3.08
C MET A 101 5.09 4.58 2.06
N ALA A 102 5.01 5.83 2.46
CA ALA A 102 5.27 6.97 1.59
C ALA A 102 6.72 7.00 1.09
N GLN A 103 7.69 6.67 1.95
CA GLN A 103 9.11 6.55 1.58
C GLN A 103 9.36 5.40 0.61
N VAL A 104 8.72 4.25 0.81
CA VAL A 104 8.79 3.10 -0.10
C VAL A 104 8.22 3.46 -1.47
N VAL A 105 7.06 4.12 -1.52
CA VAL A 105 6.48 4.61 -2.78
C VAL A 105 7.43 5.58 -3.48
N ALA A 106 8.03 6.53 -2.75
CA ALA A 106 9.01 7.47 -3.30
C ALA A 106 10.26 6.75 -3.84
N ALA A 107 10.78 5.73 -3.13
CA ALA A 107 11.92 4.93 -3.57
C ALA A 107 11.62 4.16 -4.86
N ILE A 108 10.43 3.54 -4.96
CA ILE A 108 9.98 2.86 -6.18
C ILE A 108 9.87 3.87 -7.33
N CYS A 109 9.20 4.99 -7.10
CA CYS A 109 9.03 6.03 -8.12
C CYS A 109 10.40 6.55 -8.60
N LYS A 110 11.36 6.77 -7.70
CA LYS A 110 12.72 7.15 -8.06
C LYS A 110 13.41 6.09 -8.93
N GLY A 111 13.34 4.82 -8.55
CA GLY A 111 13.91 3.71 -9.32
C GLY A 111 13.30 3.58 -10.71
N LYS A 112 12.01 3.85 -10.85
CA LYS A 112 11.26 3.76 -12.12
C LYS A 112 11.29 5.05 -12.96
N GLY A 113 11.72 6.16 -12.40
CA GLY A 113 11.58 7.47 -13.05
C GLY A 113 10.11 7.94 -13.12
N TRP A 114 9.28 7.58 -12.14
CA TRP A 114 7.87 7.95 -12.06
C TRP A 114 7.65 9.10 -11.08
N GLU A 115 6.49 9.74 -11.24
CA GLU A 115 5.88 10.57 -10.20
C GLU A 115 4.80 9.75 -9.48
N PRO A 116 4.62 9.91 -8.15
CA PRO A 116 3.60 9.20 -7.38
C PRO A 116 2.20 9.81 -7.62
N THR A 117 1.71 9.69 -8.85
CA THR A 117 0.38 10.11 -9.26
C THR A 117 -0.65 9.00 -9.10
N VAL A 118 -1.93 9.33 -9.15
CA VAL A 118 -3.00 8.33 -9.12
C VAL A 118 -2.94 7.34 -10.29
N ASP A 119 -2.31 7.71 -11.41
CA ASP A 119 -2.14 6.79 -12.54
C ASP A 119 -1.17 5.64 -12.21
N ARG A 120 -0.20 5.88 -11.35
CA ARG A 120 0.84 4.92 -10.96
C ARG A 120 0.63 4.29 -9.59
N VAL A 121 0.02 5.01 -8.67
CA VAL A 121 -0.14 4.60 -7.26
C VAL A 121 -1.60 4.70 -6.87
N LYS A 122 -2.25 3.57 -6.68
CA LYS A 122 -3.64 3.49 -6.22
C LYS A 122 -3.75 2.68 -4.94
N THR A 123 -4.78 2.95 -4.18
CA THR A 123 -5.20 2.04 -3.11
C THR A 123 -6.05 0.91 -3.67
N HIS A 124 -6.21 -0.16 -2.90
CA HIS A 124 -7.14 -1.23 -3.25
C HIS A 124 -8.57 -0.69 -3.38
N ALA A 125 -8.99 0.19 -2.47
CA ALA A 125 -10.31 0.83 -2.55
C ALA A 125 -10.51 1.63 -3.85
N GLU A 126 -9.50 2.37 -4.32
CA GLU A 126 -9.57 3.10 -5.59
C GLU A 126 -9.71 2.15 -6.79
N TRP A 127 -9.00 1.02 -6.80
CA TRP A 127 -9.20 -0.01 -7.83
C TRP A 127 -10.58 -0.64 -7.76
N ALA A 128 -11.08 -0.93 -6.56
CA ALA A 128 -12.39 -1.51 -6.35
C ALA A 128 -13.50 -0.60 -6.91
N ASP A 129 -13.44 0.71 -6.66
CA ASP A 129 -14.38 1.68 -7.23
C ASP A 129 -14.34 1.71 -8.76
N ILE A 130 -13.14 1.60 -9.37
CA ILE A 130 -12.99 1.54 -10.82
C ILE A 130 -13.58 0.26 -11.42
N ASP A 131 -13.35 -0.87 -10.74
CA ASP A 131 -13.68 -2.20 -11.25
C ASP A 131 -15.06 -2.71 -10.77
N GLY A 132 -15.80 -1.94 -9.95
CA GLY A 132 -17.18 -2.19 -9.56
C GLY A 132 -17.33 -3.34 -8.55
N TYR A 133 -16.43 -3.45 -7.55
CA TYR A 133 -16.52 -4.45 -6.47
C TYR A 133 -16.17 -3.89 -5.09
N GLY A 134 -16.31 -2.61 -4.88
CA GLY A 134 -15.96 -1.94 -3.63
C GLY A 134 -17.13 -1.79 -2.66
N ILE A 135 -16.88 -1.05 -1.58
CA ILE A 135 -17.85 -0.76 -0.52
C ILE A 135 -19.15 -0.12 -1.04
N HIS A 136 -19.07 0.60 -2.17
CA HIS A 136 -20.22 1.26 -2.79
C HIS A 136 -21.00 0.36 -3.78
N ASP A 137 -20.54 -0.86 -4.01
CA ASP A 137 -21.08 -1.83 -4.96
C ASP A 137 -21.71 -3.05 -4.27
N ASP A 138 -22.06 -2.95 -2.99
CA ASP A 138 -22.61 -4.03 -2.16
C ASP A 138 -21.72 -5.30 -2.14
N ASP A 139 -20.41 -5.15 -2.29
CA ASP A 139 -19.47 -6.26 -2.25
C ASP A 139 -19.31 -6.77 -0.81
N PRO A 140 -19.65 -8.04 -0.52
CA PRO A 140 -19.51 -8.60 0.82
C PRO A 140 -18.05 -8.69 1.29
N ASP A 141 -17.10 -8.70 0.37
CA ASP A 141 -15.67 -8.74 0.67
C ASP A 141 -15.08 -7.34 0.92
N MET A 142 -15.83 -6.28 0.66
CA MET A 142 -15.54 -4.88 0.93
C MET A 142 -14.06 -4.50 0.80
N ARG A 143 -13.62 -4.18 -0.40
CA ARG A 143 -12.25 -3.69 -0.66
C ARG A 143 -12.17 -2.21 -0.30
N TRP A 144 -11.68 -1.91 0.89
CA TRP A 144 -11.70 -0.57 1.51
C TRP A 144 -10.32 -0.05 1.94
N ASP A 145 -9.30 -0.86 1.82
CA ASP A 145 -7.91 -0.47 2.11
C ASP A 145 -7.29 0.34 0.94
N LEU A 146 -6.68 1.47 1.09
CA LEU A 146 -6.60 2.37 2.26
C LEU A 146 -7.63 3.51 2.12
N LEU A 147 -8.90 3.30 2.42
CA LEU A 147 -9.91 4.35 2.25
C LEU A 147 -9.58 5.59 3.07
N LYS A 148 -9.12 5.38 4.32
CA LYS A 148 -8.72 6.43 5.26
C LYS A 148 -7.48 6.01 6.05
N LEU A 149 -6.83 6.98 6.66
CA LEU A 149 -5.76 6.79 7.62
C LEU A 149 -6.07 7.59 8.90
N PRO A 150 -5.68 7.10 10.09
CA PRO A 150 -6.02 7.78 11.35
C PRO A 150 -5.22 9.06 11.58
N GLN A 151 -4.12 9.27 10.85
CA GLN A 151 -3.20 10.40 11.05
C GLN A 151 -3.70 11.71 10.44
N GLU A 152 -4.52 11.63 9.41
CA GLU A 152 -4.94 12.81 8.64
C GLU A 152 -6.33 12.57 8.02
N GLU A 153 -7.14 13.62 7.93
CA GLU A 153 -8.42 13.55 7.22
C GLU A 153 -8.22 13.48 5.70
N GLY A 154 -9.10 12.74 5.02
CA GLY A 154 -9.09 12.61 3.57
C GLY A 154 -8.92 11.18 3.08
N ASN A 155 -8.72 11.04 1.79
CA ASN A 155 -8.49 9.74 1.14
C ASN A 155 -7.08 9.25 1.46
N GLY A 156 -6.95 7.99 1.89
CA GLY A 156 -5.66 7.40 2.24
C GLY A 156 -4.65 7.39 1.09
N GLY A 157 -5.12 7.18 -0.14
CA GLY A 157 -4.27 7.25 -1.33
C GLY A 157 -3.69 8.64 -1.57
N ASP A 158 -4.50 9.70 -1.43
CA ASP A 158 -4.04 11.08 -1.58
C ASP A 158 -3.01 11.45 -0.53
N ILE A 159 -3.22 11.01 0.72
CA ILE A 159 -2.27 11.22 1.83
C ILE A 159 -0.92 10.58 1.50
N ILE A 160 -0.90 9.32 1.11
CA ILE A 160 0.36 8.61 0.78
C ILE A 160 1.04 9.22 -0.45
N ARG A 161 0.29 9.52 -1.51
CA ARG A 161 0.85 10.18 -2.72
C ARG A 161 1.44 11.55 -2.41
N GLY A 162 0.76 12.35 -1.60
CA GLY A 162 1.26 13.66 -1.16
C GLY A 162 2.56 13.57 -0.37
N LYS A 163 2.62 12.66 0.62
CA LYS A 163 3.86 12.39 1.38
C LYS A 163 4.97 11.82 0.49
N ALA A 164 4.66 10.90 -0.42
CA ALA A 164 5.63 10.33 -1.35
C ALA A 164 6.24 11.39 -2.29
N ASN A 165 5.43 12.32 -2.79
CA ASN A 165 5.92 13.48 -3.56
C ASN A 165 6.88 14.33 -2.74
N TRP A 166 6.55 14.58 -1.47
CA TRP A 166 7.42 15.34 -0.57
C TRP A 166 8.78 14.65 -0.36
N TYR A 167 8.78 13.32 -0.17
CA TYR A 167 10.01 12.53 -0.06
C TYR A 167 10.80 12.50 -1.37
N LEU A 168 10.14 12.22 -2.49
CA LEU A 168 10.77 12.13 -3.81
C LEU A 168 11.53 13.43 -4.19
N ALA A 169 10.99 14.58 -3.84
CA ALA A 169 11.62 15.88 -4.10
C ALA A 169 12.90 16.13 -3.28
N ARG A 170 13.22 15.27 -2.31
CA ARG A 170 14.37 15.38 -1.38
C ARG A 170 15.40 14.26 -1.53
N TYR A 171 15.19 13.38 -2.48
CA TYR A 171 16.15 12.33 -2.82
C TYR A 171 17.37 12.87 -3.58
#